data_d6e159fec14de1feed32012912ec97f6
#
_entry.id   d6e159fec14de1feed32012912ec97f6
#
_cell.length_a   1.000
_cell.length_b   1.000
_cell.length_c   1.000
_cell.angle_alpha   90.00
_cell.angle_beta   90.00
_cell.angle_gamma   90.00
#
_symmetry.space_group_name_H-M   'P 1'
#
loop_
_entity.id
_entity.type
_entity.pdbx_description
1 polymer ?
#
loop_
_entity_poly.entity_id
_entity_poly.type
_entity_poly.pdbx_seq_one_letter_code
_entity_poly.pdbx_strand_id
1 'polypeptide(L)'
;GASVYSASDLARQEFPDLDLTVRGAISIARRLQDPLAELVKVDPKAIGVGQYQHDVDQRQLMSSLEQVIESCVNRVGVDLNTASWALLRYVAGITERTALNIVAWRDEHGRFLSRDQLRQVTGVGPKTFEQAAGFLRIRDGLNPLDSTAVHPESYKVVEEIARQASSPIDEIIRNPALLDKVNKTQLGAGAYTLADILEELKKPGRDPRDKFVAPSFLESVHGIEDLEIGMVLEGVVTNVTRFGCFVDVGVHQDGLVHISELSHKFLKDPSEAVKAGQIVKVKVLAVEAKARRIALSIKALTEGPARPGNARPANPRPANAGQGSAGQGNVRPGNAPEGNRQASGQPRPGQNSAQPRASQPKPAPPRSMEDKLAALSAKFGRH
;
A
#
# COMPACT_ATOMS: atom_id res chain seq x y z
N GLY A 1 -5.59 -7.18 13.70
CA GLY A 1 -4.27 -6.74 14.15
C GLY A 1 -4.25 -6.22 15.59
N ALA A 2 -5.12 -5.28 15.97
CA ALA A 2 -5.11 -4.71 17.33
C ALA A 2 -5.41 -5.75 18.41
N SER A 3 -6.35 -6.66 18.19
CA SER A 3 -6.67 -7.75 19.11
C SER A 3 -5.51 -8.76 19.22
N VAL A 4 -4.81 -9.02 18.11
CA VAL A 4 -3.62 -9.89 18.11
C VAL A 4 -2.49 -9.26 18.92
N TYR A 5 -2.22 -7.97 18.70
CA TYR A 5 -1.23 -7.22 19.47
C TYR A 5 -1.56 -7.22 20.96
N SER A 6 -2.80 -6.86 21.35
CA SER A 6 -3.16 -6.72 22.77
C SER A 6 -2.96 -8.01 23.58
N ALA A 7 -3.12 -9.18 22.93
CA ALA A 7 -2.91 -10.49 23.54
C ALA A 7 -1.46 -10.99 23.46
N SER A 8 -0.57 -10.31 22.73
CA SER A 8 0.82 -10.73 22.51
C SER A 8 1.68 -10.55 23.76
N ASP A 9 2.77 -11.31 23.83
CA ASP A 9 3.78 -11.17 24.89
C ASP A 9 4.46 -9.80 24.83
N LEU A 10 4.65 -9.23 23.62
CA LEU A 10 5.16 -7.90 23.43
C LEU A 10 4.29 -6.85 24.12
N ALA A 11 2.97 -6.92 23.92
CA ALA A 11 2.06 -5.98 24.57
C ALA A 11 2.03 -6.12 26.10
N ARG A 12 2.23 -7.35 26.61
CA ARG A 12 2.39 -7.59 28.05
C ARG A 12 3.65 -6.98 28.61
N GLN A 13 4.75 -7.03 27.85
CA GLN A 13 6.03 -6.41 28.23
C GLN A 13 5.95 -4.89 28.19
N GLU A 14 5.32 -4.31 27.15
CA GLU A 14 5.16 -2.85 27.02
C GLU A 14 4.21 -2.27 28.09
N PHE A 15 3.19 -3.01 28.47
CA PHE A 15 2.12 -2.57 29.38
C PHE A 15 1.67 -3.67 30.33
N PRO A 16 2.52 -4.05 31.31
CA PRO A 16 2.22 -5.16 32.21
C PRO A 16 0.93 -4.95 33.02
N ASP A 17 0.66 -3.73 33.45
CA ASP A 17 -0.42 -3.37 34.35
C ASP A 17 -1.74 -3.01 33.66
N LEU A 18 -1.76 -2.95 32.30
CA LEU A 18 -2.95 -2.56 31.55
C LEU A 18 -3.70 -3.79 31.04
N ASP A 19 -5.02 -3.70 30.96
CA ASP A 19 -5.85 -4.73 30.38
C ASP A 19 -5.75 -4.81 28.83
N LEU A 20 -6.30 -5.87 28.26
CA LEU A 20 -6.27 -6.14 26.81
C LEU A 20 -6.93 -5.01 26.00
N THR A 21 -8.00 -4.44 26.52
CA THR A 21 -8.78 -3.40 25.84
C THR A 21 -7.97 -2.12 25.73
N VAL A 22 -7.36 -1.71 26.83
CA VAL A 22 -6.51 -0.51 26.89
C VAL A 22 -5.26 -0.67 26.03
N ARG A 23 -4.59 -1.83 26.07
CA ARG A 23 -3.45 -2.15 25.18
C ARG A 23 -3.85 -2.03 23.71
N GLY A 24 -5.02 -2.56 23.33
CA GLY A 24 -5.56 -2.46 21.98
C GLY A 24 -5.84 -1.02 21.56
N ALA A 25 -6.47 -0.22 22.43
CA ALA A 25 -6.75 1.19 22.19
C ALA A 25 -5.47 2.02 21.98
N ILE A 26 -4.45 1.81 22.84
CA ILE A 26 -3.14 2.47 22.70
C ILE A 26 -2.51 2.13 21.35
N SER A 27 -2.52 0.84 20.94
CA SER A 27 -1.96 0.44 19.65
C SER A 27 -2.67 1.11 18.47
N ILE A 28 -4.01 1.21 18.51
CA ILE A 28 -4.78 1.90 17.47
C ILE A 28 -4.39 3.38 17.40
N ALA A 29 -4.30 4.06 18.54
CA ALA A 29 -3.91 5.46 18.60
C ALA A 29 -2.48 5.69 18.06
N ARG A 30 -1.53 4.83 18.45
CA ARG A 30 -0.13 4.90 17.97
C ARG A 30 0.01 4.65 16.48
N ARG A 31 -0.87 3.81 15.87
CA ARG A 31 -0.88 3.62 14.42
C ARG A 31 -1.21 4.90 13.66
N LEU A 32 -1.97 5.80 14.25
CA LEU A 32 -2.23 7.11 13.64
C LEU A 32 -0.98 8.01 13.69
N GLN A 33 -0.18 7.89 14.76
CA GLN A 33 1.04 8.67 14.92
C GLN A 33 2.19 8.14 14.05
N ASP A 34 2.47 6.84 14.15
CA ASP A 34 3.47 6.13 13.33
C ASP A 34 2.99 4.70 13.02
N PRO A 35 2.34 4.52 11.84
CA PRO A 35 1.82 3.22 11.45
C PRO A 35 2.92 2.16 11.31
N LEU A 36 4.10 2.52 10.82
CA LEU A 36 5.20 1.57 10.64
C LEU A 36 5.70 1.04 11.97
N ALA A 37 5.97 1.91 12.93
CA ALA A 37 6.49 1.55 14.26
C ALA A 37 5.53 0.62 15.04
N GLU A 38 4.22 0.75 14.81
CA GLU A 38 3.22 -0.10 15.48
C GLU A 38 2.88 -1.37 14.70
N LEU A 39 2.78 -1.31 13.36
CA LEU A 39 2.39 -2.48 12.56
C LEU A 39 3.46 -3.56 12.54
N VAL A 40 4.73 -3.22 12.66
CA VAL A 40 5.84 -4.21 12.78
C VAL A 40 5.75 -5.08 14.03
N LYS A 41 4.98 -4.67 15.04
CA LYS A 41 4.73 -5.43 16.27
C LYS A 41 3.72 -6.57 16.10
N VAL A 42 3.05 -6.61 14.96
CA VAL A 42 1.99 -7.59 14.66
C VAL A 42 2.46 -8.47 13.50
N ASP A 43 2.18 -9.78 13.60
CA ASP A 43 2.41 -10.68 12.46
C ASP A 43 1.70 -10.10 11.22
N PRO A 44 2.43 -9.89 10.11
CA PRO A 44 1.86 -9.33 8.88
C PRO A 44 0.62 -10.06 8.37
N LYS A 45 0.52 -11.38 8.62
CA LYS A 45 -0.66 -12.17 8.26
C LYS A 45 -1.90 -11.83 9.08
N ALA A 46 -1.72 -11.29 10.29
CA ALA A 46 -2.83 -10.85 11.13
C ALA A 46 -3.39 -9.48 10.69
N ILE A 47 -2.73 -8.84 9.75
CA ILE A 47 -3.16 -7.62 9.08
C ILE A 47 -3.75 -8.04 7.73
N GLY A 48 -4.91 -7.50 7.33
CA GLY A 48 -5.48 -7.77 6.01
C GLY A 48 -4.59 -7.17 4.91
N VAL A 49 -3.88 -8.02 4.17
CA VAL A 49 -2.99 -7.61 3.08
C VAL A 49 -3.59 -7.85 1.71
N GLY A 50 -4.66 -8.64 1.62
CA GLY A 50 -5.37 -8.89 0.36
C GLY A 50 -6.52 -9.86 0.54
N GLN A 51 -7.49 -9.80 -0.37
CA GLN A 51 -8.70 -10.64 -0.36
C GLN A 51 -8.35 -12.14 -0.42
N TYR A 52 -7.35 -12.50 -1.20
CA TYR A 52 -6.93 -13.88 -1.46
C TYR A 52 -5.68 -14.29 -0.66
N GLN A 53 -5.37 -13.59 0.43
CA GLN A 53 -4.18 -13.90 1.24
C GLN A 53 -4.14 -15.33 1.80
N HIS A 54 -5.30 -15.97 1.95
CA HIS A 54 -5.41 -17.35 2.46
C HIS A 54 -5.28 -18.41 1.36
N ASP A 55 -5.35 -18.02 0.09
CA ASP A 55 -5.33 -18.92 -1.07
C ASP A 55 -3.91 -19.12 -1.64
N VAL A 56 -2.94 -18.33 -1.17
CA VAL A 56 -1.53 -18.42 -1.58
C VAL A 56 -0.70 -19.21 -0.58
N ASP A 57 0.50 -19.64 -0.98
CA ASP A 57 1.45 -20.28 -0.07
C ASP A 57 1.80 -19.37 1.11
N GLN A 58 1.47 -19.80 2.32
CA GLN A 58 1.59 -18.99 3.53
C GLN A 58 3.05 -18.72 3.94
N ARG A 59 3.98 -19.61 3.60
CA ARG A 59 5.40 -19.42 3.91
C ARG A 59 6.02 -18.40 2.97
N GLN A 60 5.70 -18.49 1.69
CA GLN A 60 6.17 -17.54 0.70
C GLN A 60 5.57 -16.15 0.93
N LEU A 61 4.26 -16.08 1.28
CA LEU A 61 3.62 -14.82 1.66
C LEU A 61 4.33 -14.16 2.84
N MET A 62 4.60 -14.93 3.91
CA MET A 62 5.31 -14.43 5.10
C MET A 62 6.69 -13.87 4.75
N SER A 63 7.49 -14.65 4.03
CA SER A 63 8.83 -14.22 3.61
C SER A 63 8.80 -12.95 2.75
N SER A 64 7.85 -12.87 1.81
CA SER A 64 7.69 -11.68 0.97
C SER A 64 7.27 -10.45 1.77
N LEU A 65 6.37 -10.61 2.73
CA LEU A 65 5.93 -9.52 3.60
C LEU A 65 7.06 -9.04 4.53
N GLU A 66 7.86 -9.97 5.07
CA GLU A 66 9.04 -9.63 5.88
C GLU A 66 10.06 -8.82 5.08
N GLN A 67 10.35 -9.21 3.83
CA GLN A 67 11.24 -8.46 2.94
C GLN A 67 10.72 -7.05 2.64
N VAL A 68 9.40 -6.91 2.42
CA VAL A 68 8.78 -5.58 2.21
C VAL A 68 8.91 -4.72 3.46
N ILE A 69 8.64 -5.28 4.65
CA ILE A 69 8.78 -4.55 5.92
C ILE A 69 10.23 -4.10 6.13
N GLU A 70 11.19 -5.00 5.95
CA GLU A 70 12.62 -4.67 6.07
C GLU A 70 13.01 -3.55 5.10
N SER A 71 12.61 -3.64 3.85
CA SER A 71 12.84 -2.60 2.85
C SER A 71 12.22 -1.26 3.25
N CYS A 72 10.98 -1.26 3.74
CA CYS A 72 10.29 -0.04 4.19
C CYS A 72 10.99 0.58 5.41
N VAL A 73 11.34 -0.23 6.42
CA VAL A 73 12.01 0.23 7.65
C VAL A 73 13.36 0.86 7.32
N ASN A 74 14.17 0.20 6.50
CA ASN A 74 15.48 0.73 6.12
C ASN A 74 15.37 2.00 5.26
N ARG A 75 14.38 2.08 4.37
CA ARG A 75 14.14 3.27 3.55
C ARG A 75 13.71 4.49 4.38
N VAL A 76 12.85 4.29 5.38
CA VAL A 76 12.38 5.36 6.28
C VAL A 76 13.48 5.78 7.25
N GLY A 77 14.27 4.81 7.71
CA GLY A 77 15.23 4.96 8.81
C GLY A 77 14.54 4.92 10.17
N VAL A 78 15.30 4.59 11.20
CA VAL A 78 14.79 4.32 12.54
C VAL A 78 15.46 5.23 13.56
N ASP A 79 14.67 5.92 14.36
CA ASP A 79 15.21 6.71 15.48
C ASP A 79 15.66 5.78 16.61
N LEU A 80 16.96 5.80 16.91
CA LEU A 80 17.59 4.90 17.86
C LEU A 80 17.08 5.10 19.30
N ASN A 81 16.67 6.33 19.64
CA ASN A 81 16.25 6.69 20.98
C ASN A 81 14.78 6.39 21.27
N THR A 82 13.94 6.27 20.25
CA THR A 82 12.48 6.09 20.41
C THR A 82 11.98 4.72 19.93
N ALA A 83 12.75 4.05 19.08
CA ALA A 83 12.35 2.78 18.50
C ALA A 83 12.20 1.65 19.52
N SER A 84 11.18 0.82 19.33
CA SER A 84 11.04 -0.46 20.03
C SER A 84 12.01 -1.51 19.46
N TRP A 85 12.32 -2.53 20.24
CA TRP A 85 13.14 -3.64 19.75
C TRP A 85 12.49 -4.34 18.54
N ALA A 86 11.15 -4.38 18.48
CA ALA A 86 10.40 -4.96 17.38
C ALA A 86 10.59 -4.19 16.06
N LEU A 87 10.84 -2.88 16.10
CA LEU A 87 11.18 -2.08 14.93
C LEU A 87 12.66 -2.22 14.59
N LEU A 88 13.54 -2.16 15.60
CA LEU A 88 14.99 -2.25 15.42
C LEU A 88 15.44 -3.56 14.76
N ARG A 89 14.77 -4.69 15.02
CA ARG A 89 15.13 -5.98 14.42
C ARG A 89 15.01 -6.03 12.89
N TYR A 90 14.24 -5.10 12.29
CA TYR A 90 14.11 -4.98 10.84
C TYR A 90 15.17 -4.07 10.20
N VAL A 91 16.03 -3.46 11.02
CA VAL A 91 17.18 -2.71 10.51
C VAL A 91 18.26 -3.68 10.03
N ALA A 92 18.78 -3.45 8.83
CA ALA A 92 19.80 -4.30 8.24
C ALA A 92 21.00 -4.51 9.21
N GLY A 93 21.40 -5.77 9.38
CA GLY A 93 22.49 -6.15 10.29
C GLY A 93 22.11 -6.27 11.78
N ILE A 94 20.89 -5.92 12.18
CA ILE A 94 20.41 -6.04 13.56
C ILE A 94 19.57 -7.30 13.73
N THR A 95 19.97 -8.17 14.64
CA THR A 95 19.19 -9.33 15.05
C THR A 95 18.24 -8.96 16.19
N GLU A 96 17.25 -9.81 16.48
CA GLU A 96 16.35 -9.61 17.62
C GLU A 96 17.12 -9.45 18.93
N ARG A 97 18.12 -10.29 19.17
CA ARG A 97 18.98 -10.22 20.36
C ARG A 97 19.73 -8.89 20.43
N THR A 98 20.28 -8.43 19.33
CA THR A 98 20.98 -7.14 19.28
C THR A 98 20.02 -5.97 19.50
N ALA A 99 18.79 -6.06 18.95
CA ALA A 99 17.76 -5.05 19.17
C ALA A 99 17.37 -4.93 20.65
N LEU A 100 17.19 -6.06 21.33
CA LEU A 100 16.95 -6.08 22.78
C LEU A 100 18.11 -5.49 23.57
N ASN A 101 19.36 -5.80 23.21
CA ASN A 101 20.54 -5.22 23.85
C ASN A 101 20.65 -3.70 23.65
N ILE A 102 20.25 -3.20 22.48
CA ILE A 102 20.21 -1.74 22.21
C ILE A 102 19.21 -1.06 23.14
N VAL A 103 18.02 -1.64 23.31
CA VAL A 103 17.00 -1.10 24.20
C VAL A 103 17.48 -1.15 25.66
N ALA A 104 18.02 -2.29 26.11
CA ALA A 104 18.57 -2.43 27.46
C ALA A 104 19.70 -1.42 27.74
N TRP A 105 20.61 -1.24 26.79
CA TRP A 105 21.69 -0.26 26.92
C TRP A 105 21.14 1.16 27.08
N ARG A 106 20.12 1.51 26.29
CA ARG A 106 19.44 2.82 26.39
C ARG A 106 18.75 3.03 27.72
N ASP A 107 18.12 1.98 28.26
CA ASP A 107 17.43 2.05 29.54
C ASP A 107 18.43 2.20 30.71
N GLU A 108 19.65 1.64 30.60
CA GLU A 108 20.71 1.70 31.61
C GLU A 108 21.53 2.99 31.52
N HIS A 109 21.92 3.40 30.30
CA HIS A 109 22.90 4.51 30.09
C HIS A 109 22.23 5.81 29.61
N GLY A 110 20.91 5.77 29.31
CA GLY A 110 20.17 6.91 28.76
C GLY A 110 20.26 6.98 27.24
N ARG A 111 19.90 8.14 26.70
CA ARG A 111 19.85 8.39 25.27
C ARG A 111 21.20 8.21 24.58
N PHE A 112 21.19 7.64 23.38
CA PHE A 112 22.34 7.71 22.48
C PHE A 112 22.54 9.15 22.01
N LEU A 113 23.76 9.66 22.15
CA LEU A 113 24.15 10.99 21.70
C LEU A 113 24.93 10.95 20.37
N SER A 114 25.50 9.78 20.02
CA SER A 114 26.19 9.57 18.75
C SER A 114 26.01 8.13 18.28
N ARG A 115 26.10 7.91 16.96
CA ARG A 115 26.07 6.56 16.36
C ARG A 115 27.24 5.69 16.85
N ASP A 116 28.39 6.27 17.18
CA ASP A 116 29.55 5.54 17.67
C ASP A 116 29.30 4.83 19.01
N GLN A 117 28.39 5.33 19.84
CA GLN A 117 28.00 4.66 21.08
C GLN A 117 27.38 3.28 20.86
N LEU A 118 26.81 3.01 19.67
CA LEU A 118 26.33 1.67 19.30
C LEU A 118 27.43 0.60 19.40
N ARG A 119 28.69 0.95 19.19
CA ARG A 119 29.83 0.02 19.33
C ARG A 119 30.04 -0.48 20.75
N GLN A 120 29.45 0.18 21.74
CA GLN A 120 29.52 -0.19 23.17
C GLN A 120 28.41 -1.21 23.52
N VAL A 121 27.41 -1.38 22.63
CA VAL A 121 26.31 -2.31 22.86
C VAL A 121 26.76 -3.74 22.60
N THR A 122 26.49 -4.63 23.54
CA THR A 122 26.81 -6.05 23.42
C THR A 122 26.14 -6.66 22.18
N GLY A 123 26.93 -7.27 21.29
CA GLY A 123 26.45 -7.88 20.05
C GLY A 123 26.51 -6.94 18.84
N VAL A 124 26.90 -5.68 19.01
CA VAL A 124 27.19 -4.77 17.91
C VAL A 124 28.69 -4.80 17.61
N GLY A 125 29.08 -5.68 16.69
CA GLY A 125 30.45 -5.71 16.17
C GLY A 125 30.66 -4.70 15.02
N PRO A 126 31.92 -4.56 14.53
CA PRO A 126 32.22 -3.66 13.42
C PRO A 126 31.33 -3.86 12.19
N LYS A 127 31.12 -5.11 11.78
CA LYS A 127 30.27 -5.47 10.63
C LYS A 127 28.80 -5.09 10.85
N THR A 128 28.26 -5.34 12.05
CA THR A 128 26.89 -4.97 12.40
C THR A 128 26.74 -3.45 12.37
N PHE A 129 27.72 -2.72 12.90
CA PHE A 129 27.73 -1.26 12.87
C PHE A 129 27.73 -0.71 11.44
N GLU A 130 28.62 -1.21 10.58
CA GLU A 130 28.68 -0.80 9.17
C GLU A 130 27.35 -1.05 8.44
N GLN A 131 26.69 -2.18 8.69
CA GLN A 131 25.42 -2.49 8.03
C GLN A 131 24.24 -1.65 8.54
N ALA A 132 24.23 -1.31 9.84
CA ALA A 132 23.08 -0.69 10.48
C ALA A 132 23.16 0.85 10.54
N ALA A 133 24.37 1.42 10.61
CA ALA A 133 24.59 2.83 10.99
C ALA A 133 23.89 3.82 10.04
N GLY A 134 23.81 3.52 8.74
CA GLY A 134 23.14 4.38 7.76
C GLY A 134 21.61 4.45 7.92
N PHE A 135 21.01 3.46 8.57
CA PHE A 135 19.57 3.37 8.79
C PHE A 135 19.12 3.82 10.17
N LEU A 136 20.06 3.94 11.10
CA LEU A 136 19.80 4.40 12.48
C LEU A 136 20.05 5.90 12.58
N ARG A 137 19.08 6.62 13.10
CA ARG A 137 19.12 8.07 13.24
C ARG A 137 19.10 8.48 14.71
N ILE A 138 19.80 9.56 15.02
CA ILE A 138 19.79 10.18 16.35
C ILE A 138 19.39 11.63 16.15
N ARG A 139 18.21 11.99 16.63
CA ARG A 139 17.78 13.39 16.68
C ARG A 139 18.40 14.07 17.88
N ASP A 140 18.79 15.30 17.72
CA ASP A 140 19.43 16.11 18.79
C ASP A 140 20.70 15.45 19.40
N GLY A 141 21.47 14.75 18.55
CA GLY A 141 22.77 14.16 18.91
C GLY A 141 23.90 15.17 18.84
N LEU A 142 25.12 14.71 19.22
CA LEU A 142 26.34 15.53 19.18
C LEU A 142 26.77 15.87 17.74
N ASN A 143 26.56 14.97 16.81
CA ASN A 143 26.87 15.16 15.40
C ASN A 143 25.56 15.36 14.61
N PRO A 144 25.38 16.49 13.93
CA PRO A 144 24.20 16.75 13.12
C PRO A 144 23.96 15.70 12.03
N LEU A 145 25.03 15.08 11.50
CA LEU A 145 24.96 14.03 10.49
C LEU A 145 24.31 12.75 11.01
N ASP A 146 24.30 12.51 12.32
CA ASP A 146 23.66 11.35 12.92
C ASP A 146 22.12 11.41 12.78
N SER A 147 21.56 12.57 12.51
CA SER A 147 20.13 12.74 12.20
C SER A 147 19.76 12.45 10.74
N THR A 148 20.76 12.30 9.85
CA THR A 148 20.61 12.13 8.41
C THR A 148 20.77 10.67 7.99
N ALA A 149 20.46 10.34 6.73
CA ALA A 149 20.75 9.02 6.15
C ALA A 149 22.21 8.86 5.67
N VAL A 150 23.05 9.88 5.82
CA VAL A 150 24.47 9.81 5.46
C VAL A 150 25.16 8.77 6.33
N HIS A 151 25.84 7.81 5.68
CA HIS A 151 26.58 6.78 6.37
C HIS A 151 27.86 7.36 7.05
N PRO A 152 28.25 6.89 8.26
CA PRO A 152 29.44 7.41 8.95
C PRO A 152 30.75 7.37 8.14
N GLU A 153 30.91 6.40 7.25
CA GLU A 153 32.06 6.34 6.32
C GLU A 153 32.16 7.56 5.41
N SER A 154 31.04 8.17 5.10
CA SER A 154 30.95 9.35 4.23
C SER A 154 31.06 10.68 4.97
N TYR A 155 31.21 10.69 6.29
CA TYR A 155 31.31 11.93 7.07
C TYR A 155 32.48 12.79 6.63
N LYS A 156 33.63 12.18 6.32
CA LYS A 156 34.79 12.89 5.78
C LYS A 156 34.50 13.64 4.48
N VAL A 157 33.65 13.07 3.63
CA VAL A 157 33.23 13.73 2.39
C VAL A 157 32.35 14.95 2.70
N VAL A 158 31.46 14.85 3.71
CA VAL A 158 30.63 15.97 4.14
C VAL A 158 31.45 17.07 4.81
N GLU A 159 32.45 16.70 5.60
CA GLU A 159 33.40 17.66 6.19
C GLU A 159 34.18 18.42 5.10
N GLU A 160 34.57 17.73 4.02
CA GLU A 160 35.19 18.36 2.86
C GLU A 160 34.25 19.31 2.14
N ILE A 161 32.96 18.92 1.99
CA ILE A 161 31.91 19.79 1.46
C ILE A 161 31.77 21.04 2.33
N ALA A 162 31.73 20.89 3.65
CA ALA A 162 31.62 21.99 4.59
C ALA A 162 32.82 22.95 4.49
N ARG A 163 34.03 22.41 4.31
CA ARG A 163 35.24 23.19 4.12
C ARG A 163 35.23 24.01 2.83
N GLN A 164 34.79 23.41 1.70
CA GLN A 164 34.67 24.10 0.43
C GLN A 164 33.57 25.16 0.45
N ALA A 165 32.46 24.89 1.15
CA ALA A 165 31.38 25.85 1.33
C ALA A 165 31.76 26.98 2.34
N SER A 166 32.86 26.82 3.07
CA SER A 166 33.29 27.72 4.16
C SER A 166 32.20 27.96 5.22
N SER A 167 31.38 26.92 5.47
CA SER A 167 30.24 26.97 6.40
C SER A 167 30.15 25.69 7.23
N PRO A 168 29.76 25.77 8.50
CA PRO A 168 29.54 24.58 9.32
C PRO A 168 28.43 23.70 8.78
N ILE A 169 28.47 22.40 9.12
CA ILE A 169 27.53 21.39 8.63
C ILE A 169 26.08 21.77 8.97
N ASP A 170 25.82 22.29 10.17
CA ASP A 170 24.50 22.75 10.60
C ASP A 170 23.92 23.85 9.71
N GLU A 171 24.79 24.76 9.25
CA GLU A 171 24.37 25.84 8.38
C GLU A 171 24.07 25.34 6.96
N ILE A 172 24.86 24.38 6.47
CA ILE A 172 24.61 23.72 5.17
C ILE A 172 23.27 22.99 5.18
N ILE A 173 22.97 22.28 6.27
CA ILE A 173 21.70 21.59 6.48
C ILE A 173 20.52 22.58 6.48
N ARG A 174 20.68 23.75 7.09
CA ARG A 174 19.64 24.79 7.13
C ARG A 174 19.52 25.59 5.82
N ASN A 175 20.62 25.75 5.11
CA ASN A 175 20.69 26.50 3.86
C ASN A 175 21.33 25.68 2.73
N PRO A 176 20.55 24.82 2.07
CA PRO A 176 21.05 23.96 1.00
C PRO A 176 21.62 24.69 -0.22
N ALA A 177 21.35 25.98 -0.39
CA ALA A 177 21.91 26.77 -1.49
C ALA A 177 23.44 26.87 -1.42
N LEU A 178 24.04 26.67 -0.24
CA LEU A 178 25.49 26.63 -0.07
C LEU A 178 26.15 25.46 -0.80
N LEU A 179 25.40 24.37 -1.05
CA LEU A 179 25.88 23.19 -1.79
C LEU A 179 26.14 23.48 -3.29
N ASP A 180 25.54 24.53 -3.83
CA ASP A 180 25.74 24.91 -5.25
C ASP A 180 27.14 25.51 -5.49
N LYS A 181 27.83 25.95 -4.41
CA LYS A 181 29.20 26.50 -4.45
C LYS A 181 30.28 25.43 -4.41
N VAL A 182 29.90 24.16 -4.16
CA VAL A 182 30.85 23.06 -3.96
C VAL A 182 31.30 22.45 -5.28
N ASN A 183 32.61 22.27 -5.43
CA ASN A 183 33.20 21.62 -6.58
C ASN A 183 33.12 20.08 -6.44
N LYS A 184 32.14 19.48 -7.10
CA LYS A 184 31.83 18.06 -7.03
C LYS A 184 32.93 17.13 -7.53
N THR A 185 33.85 17.63 -8.39
CA THR A 185 34.91 16.82 -9.02
C THR A 185 36.10 16.57 -8.07
N GLN A 186 36.21 17.30 -6.96
CA GLN A 186 37.32 17.22 -6.03
C GLN A 186 37.00 16.42 -4.75
N LEU A 187 35.80 15.85 -4.63
CA LEU A 187 35.34 15.25 -3.37
C LEU A 187 35.72 13.79 -3.15
N GLY A 188 36.44 13.14 -4.07
CA GLY A 188 36.96 11.77 -3.89
C GLY A 188 35.91 10.67 -3.65
N ALA A 189 34.63 10.97 -3.78
CA ALA A 189 33.53 10.02 -3.67
C ALA A 189 32.98 9.62 -5.04
N GLY A 190 32.42 8.41 -5.16
CA GLY A 190 31.76 7.98 -6.39
C GLY A 190 30.58 8.91 -6.73
N ALA A 191 30.32 9.11 -8.02
CA ALA A 191 29.30 10.06 -8.49
C ALA A 191 27.90 9.77 -7.91
N TYR A 192 27.50 8.51 -7.75
CA TYR A 192 26.23 8.11 -7.15
C TYR A 192 26.18 8.44 -5.66
N THR A 193 27.21 8.03 -4.91
CA THR A 193 27.30 8.32 -3.46
C THR A 193 27.28 9.81 -3.18
N LEU A 194 27.94 10.61 -4.00
CA LEU A 194 27.95 12.06 -3.88
C LEU A 194 26.56 12.66 -4.17
N ALA A 195 25.86 12.14 -5.18
CA ALA A 195 24.50 12.58 -5.47
C ALA A 195 23.55 12.31 -4.29
N ASP A 196 23.63 11.11 -3.71
CA ASP A 196 22.81 10.71 -2.55
C ASP A 196 23.13 11.59 -1.31
N ILE A 197 24.43 11.82 -1.03
CA ILE A 197 24.84 12.72 0.07
C ILE A 197 24.28 14.13 -0.14
N LEU A 198 24.40 14.68 -1.34
CA LEU A 198 23.89 16.02 -1.63
C LEU A 198 22.37 16.12 -1.57
N GLU A 199 21.66 15.07 -1.97
CA GLU A 199 20.21 15.01 -1.84
C GLU A 199 19.78 14.95 -0.38
N GLU A 200 20.46 14.13 0.43
CA GLU A 200 20.19 14.02 1.86
C GLU A 200 20.50 15.31 2.62
N LEU A 201 21.60 15.99 2.30
CA LEU A 201 21.92 17.29 2.90
C LEU A 201 20.95 18.41 2.52
N LYS A 202 20.32 18.31 1.33
CA LYS A 202 19.27 19.26 0.92
C LYS A 202 17.96 19.07 1.71
N LYS A 203 17.69 17.86 2.17
CA LYS A 203 16.47 17.51 2.88
C LYS A 203 16.76 16.49 3.99
N PRO A 204 17.52 16.88 5.01
CA PRO A 204 18.00 15.96 6.03
C PRO A 204 16.86 15.35 6.81
N GLY A 205 16.97 14.06 7.05
CA GLY A 205 15.99 13.33 7.83
C GLY A 205 14.57 13.36 7.26
N ARG A 206 14.43 13.62 5.96
CA ARG A 206 13.12 13.59 5.29
C ARG A 206 12.53 12.20 5.42
N ASP A 207 11.33 12.14 5.97
CA ASP A 207 10.51 10.95 5.90
C ASP A 207 10.08 10.76 4.43
N PRO A 208 10.48 9.66 3.77
CA PRO A 208 10.12 9.41 2.37
C PRO A 208 8.64 9.05 2.21
N ARG A 209 7.93 8.83 3.31
CA ARG A 209 6.50 8.53 3.29
C ARG A 209 5.72 9.77 2.86
N ASP A 210 4.68 9.57 2.07
CA ASP A 210 3.74 10.63 1.74
C ASP A 210 3.07 11.14 3.02
N LYS A 211 2.83 12.44 3.09
CA LYS A 211 2.09 13.00 4.21
C LYS A 211 0.69 12.39 4.21
N PHE A 212 0.26 11.93 5.37
CA PHE A 212 -1.12 11.48 5.53
C PHE A 212 -2.06 12.65 5.26
N VAL A 213 -2.84 12.52 4.20
CA VAL A 213 -3.93 13.45 3.86
C VAL A 213 -5.21 12.71 4.19
N ALA A 214 -5.97 13.22 5.16
CA ALA A 214 -7.29 12.68 5.44
C ALA A 214 -8.25 13.08 4.29
N PRO A 215 -9.05 12.14 3.75
CA PRO A 215 -10.06 12.49 2.77
C PRO A 215 -11.11 13.40 3.42
N SER A 216 -11.51 14.46 2.72
CA SER A 216 -12.57 15.35 3.17
C SER A 216 -13.90 14.83 2.67
N PHE A 217 -14.50 13.92 3.40
CA PHE A 217 -15.88 13.51 3.09
C PHE A 217 -16.85 14.66 3.40
N LEU A 218 -17.88 14.83 2.56
CA LEU A 218 -18.91 15.82 2.80
C LEU A 218 -19.75 15.38 4.01
N GLU A 219 -19.82 16.22 5.04
CA GLU A 219 -20.60 15.97 6.24
C GLU A 219 -22.11 15.83 5.99
N SER A 220 -22.59 16.28 4.83
CA SER A 220 -23.99 16.17 4.42
C SER A 220 -24.36 14.83 3.77
N VAL A 221 -23.37 13.96 3.51
CA VAL A 221 -23.56 12.70 2.77
C VAL A 221 -23.25 11.53 3.69
N HIS A 222 -24.28 10.84 4.15
CA HIS A 222 -24.16 9.67 5.04
C HIS A 222 -24.61 8.36 4.39
N GLY A 223 -25.42 8.43 3.34
CA GLY A 223 -25.98 7.27 2.67
C GLY A 223 -26.04 7.41 1.15
N ILE A 224 -26.33 6.30 0.49
CA ILE A 224 -26.52 6.27 -0.98
C ILE A 224 -27.68 7.20 -1.41
N GLU A 225 -28.66 7.38 -0.54
CA GLU A 225 -29.86 8.20 -0.79
C GLU A 225 -29.54 9.69 -0.84
N ASP A 226 -28.44 10.11 -0.24
CA ASP A 226 -27.99 11.51 -0.20
C ASP A 226 -27.18 11.90 -1.45
N LEU A 227 -26.86 10.92 -2.32
CA LEU A 227 -26.06 11.14 -3.51
C LEU A 227 -26.91 11.64 -4.67
N GLU A 228 -26.59 12.81 -5.18
CA GLU A 228 -27.21 13.38 -6.38
C GLU A 228 -26.29 13.24 -7.60
N ILE A 229 -26.91 13.03 -8.77
CA ILE A 229 -26.18 12.99 -10.04
C ILE A 229 -25.56 14.35 -10.31
N GLY A 230 -24.25 14.35 -10.59
CA GLY A 230 -23.49 15.57 -10.83
C GLY A 230 -22.71 16.07 -9.63
N MET A 231 -22.94 15.57 -8.42
CA MET A 231 -22.14 15.88 -7.23
C MET A 231 -20.67 15.57 -7.44
N VAL A 232 -19.81 16.44 -6.93
CA VAL A 232 -18.35 16.27 -6.89
C VAL A 232 -17.95 15.94 -5.46
N LEU A 233 -17.35 14.78 -5.30
CA LEU A 233 -16.95 14.23 -4.00
C LEU A 233 -15.46 13.92 -3.99
N GLU A 234 -14.84 14.01 -2.82
CA GLU A 234 -13.56 13.36 -2.57
C GLU A 234 -13.79 11.93 -2.10
N GLY A 235 -13.01 10.99 -2.60
CA GLY A 235 -13.07 9.60 -2.19
C GLY A 235 -11.70 8.94 -2.19
N VAL A 236 -11.63 7.79 -1.54
CA VAL A 236 -10.41 6.97 -1.47
C VAL A 236 -10.57 5.76 -2.37
N VAL A 237 -9.60 5.52 -3.22
CA VAL A 237 -9.55 4.29 -4.05
C VAL A 237 -9.33 3.09 -3.14
N THR A 238 -10.34 2.23 -3.01
CA THR A 238 -10.28 1.02 -2.17
C THR A 238 -9.66 -0.15 -2.92
N ASN A 239 -10.00 -0.31 -4.20
CA ASN A 239 -9.50 -1.41 -5.01
C ASN A 239 -9.36 -1.00 -6.49
N VAL A 240 -8.35 -1.58 -7.17
CA VAL A 240 -8.12 -1.38 -8.61
C VAL A 240 -8.24 -2.73 -9.31
N THR A 241 -9.10 -2.80 -10.31
CA THR A 241 -9.37 -4.00 -11.11
C THR A 241 -9.11 -3.72 -12.59
N ARG A 242 -9.09 -4.74 -13.44
CA ARG A 242 -8.86 -4.58 -14.89
C ARG A 242 -9.91 -3.72 -15.61
N PHE A 243 -11.11 -3.62 -15.07
CA PHE A 243 -12.21 -2.86 -15.69
C PHE A 243 -12.44 -1.48 -15.08
N GLY A 244 -11.68 -1.10 -14.04
CA GLY A 244 -11.79 0.19 -13.37
C GLY A 244 -11.34 0.15 -11.93
N CYS A 245 -11.71 1.16 -11.15
CA CYS A 245 -11.41 1.21 -9.71
C CYS A 245 -12.68 1.43 -8.88
N PHE A 246 -12.62 0.95 -7.65
CA PHE A 246 -13.62 1.20 -6.63
C PHE A 246 -13.16 2.34 -5.75
N VAL A 247 -14.08 3.24 -5.41
CA VAL A 247 -13.81 4.46 -4.64
C VAL A 247 -14.83 4.57 -3.51
N ASP A 248 -14.34 4.62 -2.28
CA ASP A 248 -15.13 4.94 -1.10
C ASP A 248 -15.32 6.46 -1.04
N VAL A 249 -16.57 6.89 -1.07
CA VAL A 249 -16.98 8.30 -0.98
C VAL A 249 -17.67 8.62 0.36
N GLY A 250 -17.57 7.72 1.36
CA GLY A 250 -18.10 7.91 2.70
C GLY A 250 -19.55 7.43 2.93
N VAL A 251 -20.13 6.69 1.97
CA VAL A 251 -21.54 6.22 2.04
C VAL A 251 -21.71 4.73 2.34
N HIS A 252 -20.75 4.09 2.99
CA HIS A 252 -20.75 2.65 3.32
C HIS A 252 -20.86 1.71 2.11
N GLN A 253 -20.72 2.23 0.89
CA GLN A 253 -20.74 1.48 -0.35
C GLN A 253 -19.79 2.11 -1.35
N ASP A 254 -18.86 1.30 -1.89
CA ASP A 254 -17.91 1.76 -2.88
C ASP A 254 -18.60 2.07 -4.22
N GLY A 255 -18.25 3.20 -4.81
CA GLY A 255 -18.63 3.56 -6.16
C GLY A 255 -17.63 3.00 -7.19
N LEU A 256 -18.11 2.67 -8.37
CA LEU A 256 -17.28 2.19 -9.48
C LEU A 256 -16.94 3.33 -10.44
N VAL A 257 -15.65 3.55 -10.67
CA VAL A 257 -15.13 4.32 -11.79
C VAL A 257 -14.68 3.35 -12.86
N HIS A 258 -15.42 3.24 -13.96
CA HIS A 258 -15.05 2.38 -15.07
C HIS A 258 -13.77 2.89 -15.75
N ILE A 259 -12.98 2.01 -16.39
CA ILE A 259 -11.72 2.36 -17.04
C ILE A 259 -11.85 3.52 -18.04
N SER A 260 -12.98 3.62 -18.75
CA SER A 260 -13.27 4.72 -19.68
C SER A 260 -13.51 6.07 -19.00
N GLU A 261 -13.79 6.06 -17.70
CA GLU A 261 -14.09 7.22 -16.87
C GLU A 261 -12.91 7.65 -15.98
N LEU A 262 -11.77 6.96 -16.06
CA LEU A 262 -10.55 7.30 -15.34
C LEU A 262 -9.77 8.44 -16.02
N SER A 263 -9.67 8.41 -17.36
CA SER A 263 -8.85 9.35 -18.12
C SER A 263 -9.39 9.61 -19.51
N HIS A 264 -8.99 10.74 -20.11
CA HIS A 264 -9.22 11.05 -21.52
C HIS A 264 -8.29 10.27 -22.46
N LYS A 265 -7.18 9.74 -21.95
CA LYS A 265 -6.25 8.88 -22.68
C LYS A 265 -6.71 7.43 -22.57
N PHE A 266 -6.48 6.67 -23.62
CA PHE A 266 -6.72 5.23 -23.57
C PHE A 266 -5.72 4.57 -22.60
N LEU A 267 -6.25 3.90 -21.59
CA LEU A 267 -5.48 3.14 -20.59
C LEU A 267 -5.64 1.65 -20.87
N LYS A 268 -4.55 0.91 -20.84
CA LYS A 268 -4.58 -0.55 -20.89
C LYS A 268 -4.83 -1.15 -19.51
N ASP A 269 -4.27 -0.51 -18.49
CA ASP A 269 -4.39 -0.92 -17.10
C ASP A 269 -4.78 0.29 -16.23
N PRO A 270 -5.88 0.20 -15.46
CA PRO A 270 -6.28 1.23 -14.51
C PRO A 270 -5.19 1.59 -13.48
N SER A 271 -4.30 0.65 -13.14
CA SER A 271 -3.19 0.87 -12.20
C SER A 271 -2.17 1.92 -12.69
N GLU A 272 -2.16 2.24 -13.99
CA GLU A 272 -1.34 3.31 -14.55
C GLU A 272 -1.87 4.71 -14.17
N ALA A 273 -3.18 4.82 -13.90
CA ALA A 273 -3.83 6.11 -13.60
C ALA A 273 -4.07 6.33 -12.11
N VAL A 274 -4.41 5.27 -11.37
CA VAL A 274 -4.78 5.36 -9.95
C VAL A 274 -4.20 4.20 -9.15
N LYS A 275 -3.92 4.44 -7.87
CA LYS A 275 -3.41 3.43 -6.93
C LYS A 275 -4.40 3.25 -5.77
N ALA A 276 -4.48 2.03 -5.22
CA ALA A 276 -5.24 1.80 -4.00
C ALA A 276 -4.70 2.69 -2.85
N GLY A 277 -5.60 3.27 -2.06
CA GLY A 277 -5.29 4.25 -1.01
C GLY A 277 -5.15 5.69 -1.51
N GLN A 278 -5.19 5.95 -2.82
CA GLN A 278 -5.11 7.30 -3.39
C GLN A 278 -6.42 8.06 -3.18
N ILE A 279 -6.31 9.32 -2.75
CA ILE A 279 -7.46 10.24 -2.69
C ILE A 279 -7.69 10.80 -4.08
N VAL A 280 -8.93 10.70 -4.57
CA VAL A 280 -9.34 11.17 -5.89
C VAL A 280 -10.62 11.99 -5.79
N LYS A 281 -10.75 12.99 -6.64
CA LYS A 281 -12.01 13.70 -6.83
C LYS A 281 -12.82 12.98 -7.90
N VAL A 282 -14.08 12.70 -7.59
CA VAL A 282 -14.98 11.97 -8.47
C VAL A 282 -16.29 12.72 -8.64
N LYS A 283 -16.89 12.59 -9.81
CA LYS A 283 -18.22 13.11 -10.10
C LYS A 283 -19.21 11.95 -10.17
N VAL A 284 -20.34 12.07 -9.52
CA VAL A 284 -21.42 11.08 -9.55
C VAL A 284 -22.10 11.13 -10.91
N LEU A 285 -22.10 10.00 -11.63
CA LEU A 285 -22.77 9.85 -12.92
C LEU A 285 -24.17 9.25 -12.81
N ALA A 286 -24.31 8.22 -11.97
CA ALA A 286 -25.58 7.53 -11.74
C ALA A 286 -25.58 6.91 -10.34
N VAL A 287 -26.77 6.84 -9.74
CA VAL A 287 -27.02 6.19 -8.44
C VAL A 287 -28.21 5.26 -8.58
N GLU A 288 -27.98 3.99 -8.36
CA GLU A 288 -29.01 2.95 -8.33
C GLU A 288 -29.18 2.45 -6.89
N ALA A 289 -29.95 3.14 -6.07
CA ALA A 289 -30.13 2.83 -4.64
C ALA A 289 -30.62 1.39 -4.42
N LYS A 290 -31.56 0.87 -5.26
CA LYS A 290 -32.08 -0.50 -5.15
C LYS A 290 -31.02 -1.57 -5.42
N ALA A 291 -30.12 -1.33 -6.37
CA ALA A 291 -29.03 -2.23 -6.73
C ALA A 291 -27.75 -1.97 -5.95
N ARG A 292 -27.72 -0.96 -5.09
CA ARG A 292 -26.55 -0.48 -4.34
C ARG A 292 -25.36 -0.24 -5.27
N ARG A 293 -25.61 0.42 -6.40
CA ARG A 293 -24.56 0.72 -7.39
C ARG A 293 -24.42 2.23 -7.54
N ILE A 294 -23.17 2.68 -7.50
CA ILE A 294 -22.81 4.09 -7.70
C ILE A 294 -21.80 4.12 -8.85
N ALA A 295 -22.15 4.84 -9.93
CA ALA A 295 -21.24 5.07 -11.05
C ALA A 295 -20.58 6.44 -10.89
N LEU A 296 -19.25 6.46 -10.95
CA LEU A 296 -18.42 7.63 -10.73
C LEU A 296 -17.52 7.90 -11.93
N SER A 297 -17.08 9.15 -12.10
CA SER A 297 -16.13 9.55 -13.13
C SER A 297 -15.07 10.50 -12.59
N ILE A 298 -13.81 10.22 -12.84
CA ILE A 298 -12.68 11.13 -12.63
C ILE A 298 -12.52 12.02 -13.86
N LYS A 299 -12.70 11.42 -15.04
CA LYS A 299 -12.60 12.10 -16.34
C LYS A 299 -13.51 13.33 -16.47
N ALA A 300 -14.70 13.29 -15.89
CA ALA A 300 -15.67 14.40 -15.97
C ALA A 300 -15.21 15.67 -15.21
N LEU A 301 -14.15 15.59 -14.40
CA LEU A 301 -13.54 16.69 -13.65
C LEU A 301 -12.25 17.20 -14.30
N THR A 302 -11.66 16.43 -15.21
CA THR A 302 -10.46 16.83 -15.94
C THR A 302 -10.85 17.40 -17.29
N GLU A 303 -10.35 18.61 -17.60
CA GLU A 303 -10.52 19.18 -18.95
C GLU A 303 -9.79 18.29 -19.95
N GLY A 304 -10.54 17.69 -20.88
CA GLY A 304 -9.96 16.99 -22.01
C GLY A 304 -9.20 17.96 -22.92
N PRO A 305 -8.19 17.47 -23.67
CA PRO A 305 -7.54 18.29 -24.68
C PRO A 305 -8.63 18.87 -25.59
N ALA A 306 -8.65 20.21 -25.69
CA ALA A 306 -9.60 20.93 -26.52
C ALA A 306 -9.63 20.30 -27.91
N ARG A 307 -10.75 19.69 -28.28
CA ARG A 307 -10.96 19.24 -29.65
C ARG A 307 -10.95 20.50 -30.51
N PRO A 308 -10.10 20.63 -31.55
CA PRO A 308 -10.22 21.70 -32.51
C PRO A 308 -11.62 21.63 -33.11
N GLY A 309 -12.38 22.69 -32.91
CA GLY A 309 -13.76 22.75 -33.33
C GLY A 309 -13.86 22.52 -34.83
N ASN A 310 -14.39 21.37 -35.23
CA ASN A 310 -14.96 21.17 -36.54
C ASN A 310 -16.32 21.88 -36.54
N ALA A 311 -16.26 23.19 -36.75
CA ALA A 311 -17.42 23.91 -37.24
C ALA A 311 -17.72 23.37 -38.65
N ARG A 312 -18.66 22.43 -38.75
CA ARG A 312 -19.28 22.13 -40.03
C ARG A 312 -20.01 23.37 -40.51
N PRO A 313 -19.69 23.91 -41.69
CA PRO A 313 -20.49 24.97 -42.27
C PRO A 313 -21.89 24.43 -42.54
N ALA A 314 -22.87 25.13 -42.03
CA ALA A 314 -24.28 24.90 -42.36
C ALA A 314 -24.47 25.18 -43.85
N ASN A 315 -24.69 24.09 -44.62
CA ASN A 315 -25.15 24.24 -46.01
C ASN A 315 -26.64 24.56 -45.99
N PRO A 316 -27.08 25.65 -46.60
CA PRO A 316 -28.52 25.95 -46.75
C PRO A 316 -29.14 25.00 -47.75
N ARG A 317 -30.18 24.32 -47.36
CA ARG A 317 -31.06 23.53 -48.24
C ARG A 317 -31.79 24.50 -49.20
N PRO A 318 -31.77 24.30 -50.52
CA PRO A 318 -32.77 24.90 -51.38
C PRO A 318 -34.08 24.09 -51.27
N ALA A 319 -35.14 24.85 -51.00
CA ALA A 319 -36.49 24.37 -51.21
C ALA A 319 -36.75 24.22 -52.70
N ASN A 320 -37.19 23.05 -53.14
CA ASN A 320 -38.01 23.01 -54.34
C ASN A 320 -38.97 21.83 -54.30
N ALA A 321 -40.16 22.16 -54.72
CA ALA A 321 -41.39 21.40 -54.77
C ALA A 321 -41.44 20.43 -55.97
N GLY A 322 -42.19 19.37 -55.83
CA GLY A 322 -43.08 18.92 -56.88
C GLY A 322 -42.83 17.58 -57.53
N GLN A 323 -43.88 16.76 -57.40
CA GLN A 323 -44.38 15.79 -58.37
C GLN A 323 -43.64 14.44 -58.56
N GLY A 324 -44.11 13.33 -58.06
CA GLY A 324 -45.09 12.45 -58.58
C GLY A 324 -44.57 11.59 -59.72
N SER A 325 -44.39 10.27 -59.48
CA SER A 325 -44.84 9.21 -60.39
C SER A 325 -44.57 7.82 -59.82
N ALA A 326 -45.57 6.99 -59.98
CA ALA A 326 -45.64 5.61 -59.64
C ALA A 326 -44.82 4.70 -60.58
N GLY A 327 -44.46 3.50 -60.12
CA GLY A 327 -44.09 2.40 -61.08
C GLY A 327 -43.34 1.28 -60.38
N GLN A 328 -44.13 0.23 -60.06
CA GLN A 328 -43.91 -1.22 -60.28
C GLN A 328 -42.47 -1.73 -59.97
N GLY A 329 -42.23 -2.57 -59.00
CA GLY A 329 -42.66 -3.98 -59.03
C GLY A 329 -41.56 -4.83 -59.64
N ASN A 330 -40.84 -5.59 -58.82
CA ASN A 330 -40.53 -6.95 -59.19
C ASN A 330 -40.09 -7.81 -58.03
N VAL A 331 -40.58 -9.01 -58.03
CA VAL A 331 -40.66 -10.08 -57.09
C VAL A 331 -39.60 -11.14 -57.43
N ARG A 332 -38.90 -11.65 -56.35
CA ARG A 332 -38.36 -13.04 -56.17
C ARG A 332 -37.25 -13.57 -57.13
N PRO A 333 -36.68 -14.75 -56.82
CA PRO A 333 -36.55 -15.54 -55.56
C PRO A 333 -35.13 -16.07 -55.21
N GLY A 334 -34.96 -16.53 -53.99
CA GLY A 334 -34.64 -17.85 -53.52
C GLY A 334 -33.35 -18.57 -53.98
N ASN A 335 -32.63 -19.07 -53.03
CA ASN A 335 -32.21 -20.45 -52.92
C ASN A 335 -31.37 -20.71 -51.68
N ALA A 336 -31.87 -21.57 -50.83
CA ALA A 336 -31.05 -22.46 -50.02
C ALA A 336 -30.68 -23.69 -50.89
N PRO A 337 -29.64 -24.44 -50.58
CA PRO A 337 -29.88 -25.79 -50.17
C PRO A 337 -28.99 -26.33 -49.04
N GLU A 338 -29.61 -27.26 -48.37
CA GLU A 338 -29.15 -28.32 -47.51
C GLU A 338 -28.02 -29.18 -48.09
N GLY A 339 -27.43 -29.98 -47.17
CA GLY A 339 -26.81 -31.26 -47.46
C GLY A 339 -25.54 -31.47 -46.65
N ASN A 340 -25.50 -32.17 -45.59
CA ASN A 340 -25.71 -33.59 -45.28
C ASN A 340 -24.40 -34.40 -45.26
N ARG A 341 -24.25 -35.14 -44.14
CA ARG A 341 -23.65 -36.47 -43.96
C ARG A 341 -22.13 -36.56 -43.67
N GLN A 342 -21.91 -37.14 -42.58
CA GLN A 342 -21.60 -38.54 -42.15
C GLN A 342 -20.09 -38.69 -41.90
N ALA A 343 -19.71 -39.09 -40.79
CA ALA A 343 -19.75 -40.35 -40.03
C ALA A 343 -18.36 -40.99 -39.93
N SER A 344 -18.16 -41.56 -38.82
CA SER A 344 -17.37 -42.76 -38.52
C SER A 344 -15.98 -42.61 -37.88
N GLY A 345 -15.88 -43.31 -36.79
CA GLY A 345 -14.63 -43.75 -36.22
C GLY A 345 -14.74 -44.12 -34.76
N GLN A 346 -15.16 -45.32 -34.48
CA GLN A 346 -15.23 -45.99 -33.19
C GLN A 346 -13.87 -46.59 -32.75
N PRO A 347 -13.79 -47.32 -31.67
CA PRO A 347 -13.01 -47.07 -30.45
C PRO A 347 -11.95 -48.16 -30.14
N ARG A 348 -11.21 -48.03 -29.07
CA ARG A 348 -10.77 -49.20 -28.27
C ARG A 348 -10.11 -48.84 -26.94
N PRO A 349 -10.03 -49.80 -26.02
CA PRO A 349 -10.33 -49.64 -24.59
C PRO A 349 -9.11 -49.83 -23.69
N GLY A 350 -9.21 -49.32 -22.46
CA GLY A 350 -8.28 -49.62 -21.39
C GLY A 350 -9.00 -49.55 -20.06
N GLN A 351 -9.30 -50.69 -19.52
CA GLN A 351 -9.84 -50.97 -18.18
C GLN A 351 -8.91 -50.46 -17.11
N ASN A 352 -9.44 -49.84 -16.07
CA ASN A 352 -9.14 -50.25 -14.71
C ASN A 352 -10.23 -49.77 -13.74
N SER A 353 -10.80 -50.76 -13.14
CA SER A 353 -11.80 -50.78 -12.09
C SER A 353 -11.20 -50.28 -10.77
N ALA A 354 -11.80 -49.25 -10.17
CA ALA A 354 -11.69 -49.02 -8.72
C ALA A 354 -13.11 -48.67 -8.20
N GLN A 355 -13.58 -49.55 -7.33
CA GLN A 355 -14.87 -49.52 -6.64
C GLN A 355 -15.03 -48.21 -5.81
N PRO A 356 -16.22 -47.66 -5.69
CA PRO A 356 -16.51 -46.55 -4.82
C PRO A 356 -16.60 -47.05 -3.34
N ARG A 357 -15.73 -46.53 -2.50
CA ARG A 357 -15.83 -46.63 -1.03
C ARG A 357 -17.02 -45.79 -0.58
N ALA A 358 -17.98 -46.40 0.06
CA ALA A 358 -19.11 -45.77 0.73
C ALA A 358 -18.64 -44.68 1.70
N SER A 359 -19.08 -43.43 1.45
CA SER A 359 -18.90 -42.29 2.34
C SER A 359 -19.82 -42.46 3.55
N GLN A 360 -19.21 -42.53 4.74
CA GLN A 360 -19.94 -42.40 6.00
C GLN A 360 -20.58 -41.03 6.13
N PRO A 361 -21.82 -40.90 6.63
CA PRO A 361 -22.45 -39.58 6.79
C PRO A 361 -21.72 -38.77 7.84
N LYS A 362 -21.42 -37.50 7.50
CA LYS A 362 -20.89 -36.49 8.45
C LYS A 362 -21.91 -36.28 9.57
N PRO A 363 -21.48 -36.27 10.86
CA PRO A 363 -22.37 -35.94 11.94
C PRO A 363 -22.94 -34.53 11.80
N ALA A 364 -24.25 -34.36 12.06
CA ALA A 364 -24.94 -33.12 12.01
C ALA A 364 -24.32 -32.09 13.01
N PRO A 365 -24.34 -30.79 12.72
CA PRO A 365 -23.80 -29.77 13.63
C PRO A 365 -24.61 -29.72 14.93
N PRO A 366 -23.95 -29.52 16.11
CA PRO A 366 -24.60 -29.46 17.40
C PRO A 366 -25.60 -28.30 17.47
N ARG A 367 -26.81 -28.61 17.96
CA ARG A 367 -27.96 -27.68 17.98
C ARG A 367 -28.03 -26.80 19.24
N SER A 368 -27.27 -27.09 20.28
CA SER A 368 -27.25 -26.29 21.50
C SER A 368 -25.83 -25.99 22.00
N MET A 369 -25.72 -25.01 22.90
CA MET A 369 -24.47 -24.63 23.54
C MET A 369 -23.91 -25.78 24.43
N GLU A 370 -24.80 -26.55 25.06
CA GLU A 370 -24.48 -27.70 25.89
C GLU A 370 -23.89 -28.85 25.06
N ASP A 371 -24.44 -29.10 23.86
CA ASP A 371 -23.89 -30.09 22.92
C ASP A 371 -22.48 -29.71 22.43
N LYS A 372 -22.18 -28.44 22.31
CA LYS A 372 -20.84 -27.92 21.95
C LYS A 372 -19.85 -28.12 23.09
N LEU A 373 -20.27 -27.86 24.31
CA LEU A 373 -19.45 -28.06 25.51
C LEU A 373 -19.16 -29.56 25.76
N ALA A 374 -20.16 -30.45 25.57
CA ALA A 374 -20.00 -31.87 25.68
C ALA A 374 -19.05 -32.44 24.60
N ALA A 375 -19.12 -31.94 23.36
CA ALA A 375 -18.22 -32.29 22.29
C ALA A 375 -16.77 -31.84 22.53
N LEU A 376 -16.58 -30.69 23.16
CA LEU A 376 -15.27 -30.16 23.55
C LEU A 376 -14.67 -30.98 24.73
N SER A 377 -15.45 -31.29 25.74
CA SER A 377 -14.97 -32.14 26.88
C SER A 377 -14.58 -33.54 26.42
N ALA A 378 -15.31 -34.16 25.48
CA ALA A 378 -14.98 -35.43 24.89
C ALA A 378 -13.68 -35.42 24.04
N LYS A 379 -13.34 -34.26 23.48
CA LYS A 379 -12.15 -34.07 22.63
C LYS A 379 -10.88 -33.81 23.46
N PHE A 380 -10.99 -33.25 24.64
CA PHE A 380 -9.86 -32.83 25.48
C PHE A 380 -9.77 -33.60 26.82
N GLY A 381 -10.66 -34.57 27.08
CA GLY A 381 -10.73 -35.32 28.32
C GLY A 381 -9.98 -36.67 28.32
N ARG A 382 -8.90 -36.82 27.55
CA ARG A 382 -7.98 -37.97 27.64
C ARG A 382 -6.55 -37.44 27.72
N HIS A 383 -6.18 -37.08 28.93
CA HIS A 383 -4.82 -37.27 29.47
C HIS A 383 -4.93 -37.32 30.98
#